data_b5f0fe30f256f35ee266fb36737e1c76
#
_entry.id   b5f0fe30f256f35ee266fb36737e1c76
#
_cell.length_a   1.000
_cell.length_b   1.000
_cell.length_c   1.000
_cell.angle_alpha   90.00
_cell.angle_beta   90.00
_cell.angle_gamma   90.00
#
_symmetry.space_group_name_H-M   'P 1'
#
loop_
_entity.id
_entity.type
_entity.pdbx_description
1 polymer ?
#
loop_
_entity_poly.entity_id
_entity_poly.type
_entity_poly.pdbx_seq_one_letter_code
_entity_poly.pdbx_strand_id
1 'polypeptide(L)'
;FVADMGVDSAIGGLGWAWLPFMLTDYDQVDEYYINGWINDELTKQYADNGLIRVAPTENCFRECGNVKRPINSMADMTGLKIRVPETQACQDFYTALGAIPAAIATSETLAALEQGTVDGVDNSIYNMKSMGVLEKIKYITMLNYMYSGASITCSEEFWNSMTANQQAAFKQAADEAGAFFRENMRADEQDRKSVV
;
A
#
# COMPACT_ATOMS: atom_id res chain seq x y z
N PHE A 1 6.53 3.02 11.25
CA PHE A 1 6.00 2.36 10.06
C PHE A 1 4.93 3.22 9.43
N VAL A 2 5.07 3.51 8.15
CA VAL A 2 4.12 4.31 7.39
C VAL A 2 4.07 3.83 5.95
N ALA A 3 2.87 3.80 5.34
CA ALA A 3 2.75 3.59 3.90
C ALA A 3 3.33 4.79 3.14
N ASP A 4 4.14 4.54 2.11
CA ASP A 4 4.78 5.62 1.35
C ASP A 4 3.74 6.53 0.66
N MET A 5 2.57 6.00 0.29
CA MET A 5 1.42 6.81 -0.16
C MET A 5 0.93 7.82 0.89
N GLY A 6 1.01 7.47 2.19
CA GLY A 6 0.67 8.39 3.27
C GLY A 6 1.71 9.51 3.42
N VAL A 7 2.97 9.21 3.17
CA VAL A 7 4.04 10.22 3.13
C VAL A 7 3.86 11.14 1.93
N ASP A 8 3.52 10.59 0.75
CA ASP A 8 3.22 11.40 -0.44
C ASP A 8 2.11 12.42 -0.19
N SER A 9 1.08 12.02 0.54
CA SER A 9 0.00 12.95 0.91
C SER A 9 0.49 14.13 1.77
N ALA A 10 1.60 13.97 2.47
CA ALA A 10 2.18 15.00 3.34
C ALA A 10 3.23 15.87 2.65
N ILE A 11 4.11 15.26 1.84
CA ILE A 11 5.24 15.98 1.21
C ILE A 11 5.08 16.20 -0.28
N GLY A 12 4.24 15.40 -0.96
CA GLY A 12 4.03 15.43 -2.41
C GLY A 12 5.18 14.85 -3.23
N GLY A 13 4.90 14.57 -4.50
CA GLY A 13 5.93 14.21 -5.49
C GLY A 13 6.39 12.77 -5.51
N LEU A 14 5.82 11.89 -4.69
CA LEU A 14 6.19 10.46 -4.66
C LEU A 14 5.27 9.58 -5.53
N GLY A 15 4.20 10.15 -6.11
CA GLY A 15 3.18 9.41 -6.85
C GLY A 15 3.67 8.53 -8.01
N TRP A 16 4.86 8.83 -8.55
CA TRP A 16 5.50 8.03 -9.59
C TRP A 16 5.87 6.61 -9.10
N ALA A 17 6.11 6.42 -7.79
CA ALA A 17 6.58 5.15 -7.22
C ALA A 17 5.48 4.07 -7.16
N TRP A 18 4.23 4.43 -7.40
CA TRP A 18 3.09 3.51 -7.41
C TRP A 18 2.17 3.73 -8.61
N LEU A 19 2.75 3.92 -9.77
CA LEU A 19 1.98 3.91 -11.01
C LEU A 19 1.42 2.50 -11.27
N PRO A 20 0.17 2.41 -11.77
CA PRO A 20 -0.41 1.12 -12.11
C PRO A 20 0.50 0.30 -13.04
N PHE A 21 0.69 -0.99 -12.71
CA PHE A 21 1.48 -1.95 -13.47
C PHE A 21 2.96 -1.63 -13.64
N MET A 22 3.52 -0.69 -12.86
CA MET A 22 4.96 -0.40 -12.86
C MET A 22 5.78 -1.57 -12.28
N LEU A 23 5.27 -2.20 -11.23
CA LEU A 23 5.80 -3.44 -10.66
C LEU A 23 4.66 -4.46 -10.67
N THR A 24 4.93 -5.68 -11.16
CA THR A 24 3.90 -6.70 -11.40
C THR A 24 4.08 -7.98 -10.60
N ASP A 25 5.24 -8.14 -9.99
CA ASP A 25 5.59 -9.30 -9.16
C ASP A 25 6.61 -8.93 -8.07
N TYR A 26 6.81 -9.86 -7.12
CA TYR A 26 7.71 -9.63 -6.00
C TYR A 26 9.19 -9.67 -6.36
N ASP A 27 9.57 -10.33 -7.45
CA ASP A 27 10.97 -10.32 -7.93
C ASP A 27 11.35 -8.91 -8.38
N GLN A 28 10.48 -8.24 -9.15
CA GLN A 28 10.65 -6.84 -9.52
C GLN A 28 10.61 -5.90 -8.31
N VAL A 29 9.74 -6.17 -7.34
CA VAL A 29 9.71 -5.41 -6.09
C VAL A 29 11.05 -5.51 -5.37
N ASP A 30 11.59 -6.71 -5.22
CA ASP A 30 12.86 -6.91 -4.53
C ASP A 30 14.03 -6.29 -5.30
N GLU A 31 14.03 -6.39 -6.64
CA GLU A 31 15.08 -5.82 -7.49
C GLU A 31 15.05 -4.28 -7.48
N TYR A 32 13.87 -3.68 -7.69
CA TYR A 32 13.79 -2.23 -7.95
C TYR A 32 13.36 -1.40 -6.75
N TYR A 33 12.37 -1.90 -5.97
CA TYR A 33 11.81 -1.14 -4.85
C TYR A 33 12.58 -1.35 -3.55
N ILE A 34 13.04 -2.57 -3.26
CA ILE A 34 13.75 -2.86 -2.01
C ILE A 34 15.24 -2.58 -2.13
N ASN A 35 15.87 -3.09 -3.20
CA ASN A 35 17.34 -3.07 -3.35
C ASN A 35 17.82 -2.18 -4.51
N GLY A 36 16.94 -1.51 -5.23
CA GLY A 36 17.29 -0.82 -6.46
C GLY A 36 16.97 0.67 -6.46
N TRP A 37 16.90 1.22 -7.67
CA TRP A 37 16.81 2.64 -7.93
C TRP A 37 15.56 3.33 -7.34
N ILE A 38 14.44 2.59 -7.19
CA ILE A 38 13.22 3.15 -6.56
C ILE A 38 13.48 3.44 -5.09
N ASN A 39 14.16 2.51 -4.39
CA ASN A 39 14.57 2.73 -3.00
C ASN A 39 15.46 3.96 -2.85
N ASP A 40 16.44 4.10 -3.75
CA ASP A 40 17.42 5.19 -3.70
C ASP A 40 16.73 6.54 -3.94
N GLU A 41 15.86 6.61 -4.94
CA GLU A 41 15.14 7.84 -5.26
C GLU A 41 14.13 8.23 -4.16
N LEU A 42 13.38 7.26 -3.63
CA LEU A 42 12.49 7.51 -2.49
C LEU A 42 13.28 8.00 -1.27
N THR A 43 14.40 7.35 -0.96
CA THR A 43 15.26 7.75 0.18
C THR A 43 15.74 9.18 0.03
N LYS A 44 16.14 9.57 -1.19
CA LYS A 44 16.54 10.95 -1.49
C LYS A 44 15.39 11.93 -1.33
N GLN A 45 14.21 11.63 -1.89
CA GLN A 45 13.05 12.51 -1.80
C GLN A 45 12.55 12.67 -0.36
N TYR A 46 12.64 11.62 0.46
CA TYR A 46 12.38 11.73 1.91
C TYR A 46 13.35 12.70 2.56
N ALA A 47 14.66 12.56 2.28
CA ALA A 47 15.69 13.42 2.84
C ALA A 47 15.53 14.89 2.42
N ASP A 48 15.18 15.15 1.16
CA ASP A 48 14.90 16.49 0.64
C ASP A 48 13.72 17.18 1.38
N ASN A 49 12.90 16.39 2.11
CA ASN A 49 11.77 16.87 2.92
C ASN A 49 11.97 16.69 4.44
N GLY A 50 13.22 16.54 4.90
CA GLY A 50 13.55 16.44 6.33
C GLY A 50 13.13 15.13 7.00
N LEU A 51 12.95 14.06 6.22
CA LEU A 51 12.62 12.73 6.68
C LEU A 51 13.76 11.75 6.38
N ILE A 52 13.99 10.81 7.29
CA ILE A 52 14.91 9.70 7.08
C ILE A 52 14.11 8.43 6.82
N ARG A 53 14.24 7.88 5.61
CA ARG A 53 13.71 6.57 5.26
C ARG A 53 14.69 5.50 5.73
N VAL A 54 14.46 4.95 6.93
CA VAL A 54 15.42 4.08 7.63
C VAL A 54 15.49 2.71 6.98
N ALA A 55 14.33 2.09 6.69
CA ALA A 55 14.26 0.80 6.02
C ALA A 55 12.98 0.66 5.19
N PRO A 56 13.04 0.03 4.00
CA PRO A 56 11.85 -0.31 3.24
C PRO A 56 11.08 -1.46 3.90
N THR A 57 9.77 -1.34 3.88
CA THR A 57 8.81 -2.39 4.20
C THR A 57 7.76 -2.47 3.09
N GLU A 58 6.63 -3.14 3.31
CA GLU A 58 5.60 -3.21 2.28
C GLU A 58 4.17 -3.25 2.82
N ASN A 59 3.20 -2.94 1.95
CA ASN A 59 1.78 -3.18 2.12
C ASN A 59 1.23 -4.14 1.06
N CYS A 60 2.08 -4.86 0.34
CA CYS A 60 1.77 -5.80 -0.75
C CYS A 60 1.07 -5.17 -1.97
N PHE A 61 0.68 -6.01 -2.92
CA PHE A 61 -0.11 -5.59 -4.08
C PHE A 61 -1.56 -5.25 -3.69
N ARG A 62 -2.14 -4.32 -4.44
CA ARG A 62 -3.52 -3.85 -4.20
C ARG A 62 -4.50 -4.65 -5.03
N GLU A 63 -5.60 -5.04 -4.36
CA GLU A 63 -6.65 -5.87 -4.86
C GLU A 63 -8.01 -5.20 -4.69
N CYS A 64 -9.04 -5.68 -5.39
CA CYS A 64 -10.40 -5.19 -5.25
C CYS A 64 -11.28 -6.20 -4.51
N GLY A 65 -11.76 -5.83 -3.33
CA GLY A 65 -12.79 -6.59 -2.61
C GLY A 65 -14.15 -5.89 -2.71
N ASN A 66 -15.26 -6.64 -2.95
CA ASN A 66 -16.59 -6.05 -2.98
C ASN A 66 -17.67 -6.97 -2.42
N VAL A 67 -18.85 -6.42 -2.14
CA VAL A 67 -20.01 -7.13 -1.57
C VAL A 67 -21.11 -7.41 -2.59
N LYS A 68 -20.98 -6.95 -3.83
CA LYS A 68 -22.07 -6.95 -4.83
C LYS A 68 -22.02 -8.12 -5.79
N ARG A 69 -20.90 -8.32 -6.48
CA ARG A 69 -20.78 -9.28 -7.59
C ARG A 69 -19.34 -9.68 -7.89
N PRO A 70 -19.11 -10.86 -8.49
CA PRO A 70 -17.81 -11.20 -9.06
C PRO A 70 -17.43 -10.18 -10.14
N ILE A 71 -16.14 -9.91 -10.30
CA ILE A 71 -15.58 -9.05 -11.34
C ILE A 71 -14.70 -9.93 -12.24
N ASN A 72 -15.21 -10.26 -13.42
CA ASN A 72 -14.52 -11.09 -14.41
C ASN A 72 -14.09 -10.28 -15.65
N SER A 73 -14.56 -9.05 -15.75
CA SER A 73 -14.27 -8.13 -16.84
C SER A 73 -14.34 -6.69 -16.39
N MET A 74 -13.81 -5.76 -17.19
CA MET A 74 -13.93 -4.32 -16.93
C MET A 74 -15.40 -3.87 -16.84
N ALA A 75 -16.31 -4.48 -17.62
CA ALA A 75 -17.73 -4.15 -17.59
C ALA A 75 -18.37 -4.41 -16.21
N ASP A 76 -17.86 -5.39 -15.47
CA ASP A 76 -18.36 -5.72 -14.13
C ASP A 76 -17.97 -4.67 -13.08
N MET A 77 -16.96 -3.85 -13.35
CA MET A 77 -16.57 -2.71 -12.50
C MET A 77 -17.54 -1.54 -12.61
N THR A 78 -18.28 -1.44 -13.73
CA THR A 78 -19.11 -0.27 -14.03
C THR A 78 -20.10 0.02 -12.91
N GLY A 79 -20.03 1.24 -12.37
CA GLY A 79 -20.94 1.75 -11.35
C GLY A 79 -20.73 1.22 -9.94
N LEU A 80 -19.75 0.33 -9.70
CA LEU A 80 -19.38 -0.05 -8.34
C LEU A 80 -18.72 1.15 -7.64
N LYS A 81 -19.18 1.44 -6.43
CA LYS A 81 -18.56 2.43 -5.55
C LYS A 81 -17.43 1.77 -4.77
N ILE A 82 -16.21 2.08 -5.15
CA ILE A 82 -15.02 1.49 -4.53
C ILE A 82 -14.31 2.51 -3.64
N ARG A 83 -14.16 2.19 -2.36
CA ARG A 83 -13.29 2.95 -1.49
C ARG A 83 -11.85 2.84 -1.96
N VAL A 84 -11.21 3.96 -2.15
CA VAL A 84 -9.79 4.06 -2.46
C VAL A 84 -9.08 4.95 -1.41
N PRO A 85 -7.75 4.86 -1.25
CA PRO A 85 -7.01 5.84 -0.47
C PRO A 85 -7.09 7.22 -1.15
N GLU A 86 -6.71 8.27 -0.42
CA GLU A 86 -6.75 9.66 -0.89
C GLU A 86 -5.59 9.97 -1.85
N THR A 87 -5.38 9.10 -2.84
CA THR A 87 -4.36 9.26 -3.88
C THR A 87 -5.00 9.36 -5.27
N GLN A 88 -4.48 10.26 -6.09
CA GLN A 88 -5.02 10.49 -7.44
C GLN A 88 -4.89 9.24 -8.32
N ALA A 89 -3.75 8.55 -8.27
CA ALA A 89 -3.51 7.36 -9.08
C ALA A 89 -4.56 6.25 -8.86
N CYS A 90 -4.98 6.00 -7.61
CA CYS A 90 -6.03 5.03 -7.33
C CYS A 90 -7.40 5.51 -7.85
N GLN A 91 -7.72 6.79 -7.70
CA GLN A 91 -8.96 7.36 -8.20
C GLN A 91 -9.04 7.27 -9.72
N ASP A 92 -7.98 7.65 -10.42
CA ASP A 92 -7.91 7.60 -11.88
C ASP A 92 -8.01 6.17 -12.41
N PHE A 93 -7.33 5.21 -11.75
CA PHE A 93 -7.40 3.80 -12.12
C PHE A 93 -8.84 3.27 -12.06
N TYR A 94 -9.54 3.43 -10.94
CA TYR A 94 -10.92 2.94 -10.83
C TYR A 94 -11.89 3.69 -11.71
N THR A 95 -11.66 4.99 -11.93
CA THR A 95 -12.46 5.79 -12.90
C THR A 95 -12.29 5.24 -14.32
N ALA A 96 -11.07 4.91 -14.74
CA ALA A 96 -10.78 4.33 -16.04
C ALA A 96 -11.45 2.96 -16.25
N LEU A 97 -11.66 2.20 -15.17
CA LEU A 97 -12.41 0.93 -15.19
C LEU A 97 -13.94 1.11 -15.18
N GLY A 98 -14.43 2.35 -15.10
CA GLY A 98 -15.87 2.66 -15.05
C GLY A 98 -16.50 2.52 -13.66
N ALA A 99 -15.69 2.31 -12.62
CA ALA A 99 -16.14 2.36 -11.23
C ALA A 99 -16.27 3.80 -10.73
N ILE A 100 -16.84 3.95 -9.55
CA ILE A 100 -17.00 5.24 -8.86
C ILE A 100 -16.07 5.21 -7.63
N PRO A 101 -14.85 5.75 -7.72
CA PRO A 101 -13.94 5.78 -6.59
C PRO A 101 -14.44 6.75 -5.53
N ALA A 102 -14.34 6.36 -4.27
CA ALA A 102 -14.61 7.18 -3.10
C ALA A 102 -13.33 7.27 -2.26
N ALA A 103 -12.69 8.44 -2.25
CA ALA A 103 -11.50 8.70 -1.44
C ALA A 103 -11.93 8.83 0.04
N ILE A 104 -11.64 7.80 0.83
CA ILE A 104 -12.05 7.71 2.24
C ILE A 104 -10.84 7.25 3.06
N ALA A 105 -10.61 7.89 4.21
CA ALA A 105 -9.54 7.53 5.13
C ALA A 105 -9.62 6.05 5.57
N THR A 106 -8.47 5.45 5.85
CA THR A 106 -8.40 4.03 6.23
C THR A 106 -9.24 3.72 7.46
N SER A 107 -9.27 4.61 8.46
CA SER A 107 -10.04 4.46 9.70
C SER A 107 -11.57 4.45 9.50
N GLU A 108 -12.06 5.04 8.40
CA GLU A 108 -13.48 5.16 8.09
C GLU A 108 -14.00 4.06 7.15
N THR A 109 -13.08 3.26 6.59
CA THR A 109 -13.39 2.29 5.52
C THR A 109 -14.41 1.24 5.95
N LEU A 110 -14.24 0.64 7.14
CA LEU A 110 -15.17 -0.39 7.64
C LEU A 110 -16.57 0.17 7.81
N ALA A 111 -16.68 1.33 8.43
CA ALA A 111 -17.99 1.98 8.62
C ALA A 111 -18.66 2.34 7.28
N ALA A 112 -17.90 2.85 6.31
CA ALA A 112 -18.42 3.17 4.98
C ALA A 112 -18.96 1.92 4.25
N LEU A 113 -18.27 0.78 4.38
CA LEU A 113 -18.71 -0.48 3.80
C LEU A 113 -19.97 -1.03 4.50
N GLU A 114 -20.00 -1.00 5.83
CA GLU A 114 -21.16 -1.46 6.63
C GLU A 114 -22.42 -0.62 6.40
N GLN A 115 -22.27 0.68 6.22
CA GLN A 115 -23.37 1.61 5.92
C GLN A 115 -23.81 1.54 4.46
N GLY A 116 -23.08 0.83 3.59
CA GLY A 116 -23.37 0.77 2.16
C GLY A 116 -23.06 2.07 1.40
N THR A 117 -22.24 2.95 1.98
CA THR A 117 -21.73 4.15 1.31
C THR A 117 -20.83 3.77 0.15
N VAL A 118 -20.09 2.67 0.30
CA VAL A 118 -19.29 2.03 -0.75
C VAL A 118 -19.70 0.56 -0.92
N ASP A 119 -19.47 0.02 -2.10
CA ASP A 119 -19.76 -1.37 -2.46
C ASP A 119 -18.53 -2.27 -2.31
N GLY A 120 -17.35 -1.69 -2.24
CA GLY A 120 -16.09 -2.41 -2.16
C GLY A 120 -14.93 -1.54 -1.68
N VAL A 121 -13.78 -2.17 -1.56
CA VAL A 121 -12.56 -1.59 -0.99
C VAL A 121 -11.37 -1.99 -1.85
N ASP A 122 -10.53 -1.02 -2.14
CA ASP A 122 -9.21 -1.17 -2.72
C ASP A 122 -8.16 -1.20 -1.61
N ASN A 123 -7.50 -2.33 -1.42
CA ASN A 123 -6.35 -2.50 -0.54
C ASN A 123 -5.69 -3.87 -0.78
N SER A 124 -4.54 -4.14 -0.14
CA SER A 124 -4.02 -5.51 -0.06
C SER A 124 -4.93 -6.40 0.80
N ILE A 125 -4.93 -7.69 0.55
CA ILE A 125 -5.73 -8.66 1.31
C ILE A 125 -5.35 -8.62 2.80
N TYR A 126 -4.04 -8.50 3.09
CA TYR A 126 -3.54 -8.36 4.46
C TYR A 126 -4.18 -7.16 5.17
N ASN A 127 -4.18 -5.99 4.54
CA ASN A 127 -4.78 -4.79 5.13
C ASN A 127 -6.30 -4.89 5.23
N MET A 128 -6.99 -5.48 4.26
CA MET A 128 -8.44 -5.73 4.34
C MET A 128 -8.78 -6.55 5.58
N LYS A 129 -7.94 -7.54 5.93
CA LYS A 129 -8.11 -8.32 7.16
C LYS A 129 -7.85 -7.48 8.40
N SER A 130 -6.72 -6.80 8.48
CA SER A 130 -6.35 -6.01 9.66
C SER A 130 -7.36 -4.90 9.98
N MET A 131 -8.04 -4.39 8.95
CA MET A 131 -9.12 -3.41 9.05
C MET A 131 -10.49 -4.03 9.39
N GLY A 132 -10.59 -5.37 9.48
CA GLY A 132 -11.87 -6.07 9.68
C GLY A 132 -12.82 -6.05 8.48
N VAL A 133 -12.36 -5.54 7.32
CA VAL A 133 -13.20 -5.42 6.10
C VAL A 133 -13.34 -6.75 5.40
N LEU A 134 -12.32 -7.62 5.50
CA LEU A 134 -12.29 -8.89 4.77
C LEU A 134 -13.49 -9.79 5.11
N GLU A 135 -13.94 -9.78 6.37
CA GLU A 135 -15.09 -10.56 6.81
C GLU A 135 -16.43 -10.10 6.20
N LYS A 136 -16.49 -8.88 5.67
CA LYS A 136 -17.67 -8.33 5.00
C LYS A 136 -17.62 -8.53 3.49
N ILE A 137 -16.43 -8.68 2.92
CA ILE A 137 -16.22 -8.87 1.48
C ILE A 137 -16.73 -10.25 1.06
N LYS A 138 -17.41 -10.29 -0.07
CA LYS A 138 -17.95 -11.52 -0.68
C LYS A 138 -17.17 -11.98 -1.90
N TYR A 139 -16.56 -11.04 -2.59
CA TYR A 139 -15.85 -11.27 -3.84
C TYR A 139 -14.53 -10.51 -3.82
N ILE A 140 -13.45 -11.20 -4.08
CA ILE A 140 -12.12 -10.60 -4.24
C ILE A 140 -11.68 -10.80 -5.67
N THR A 141 -11.17 -9.74 -6.27
CA THR A 141 -10.57 -9.77 -7.60
C THR A 141 -9.10 -9.43 -7.48
N MET A 142 -8.25 -10.37 -7.85
CA MET A 142 -6.80 -10.23 -7.84
C MET A 142 -6.38 -9.37 -9.02
N LEU A 143 -6.20 -8.09 -8.78
CA LEU A 143 -5.79 -7.13 -9.80
C LEU A 143 -4.27 -7.02 -9.92
N ASN A 144 -3.56 -7.13 -8.80
CA ASN A 144 -2.12 -6.87 -8.71
C ASN A 144 -1.70 -5.61 -9.47
N TYR A 145 -2.58 -4.61 -9.50
CA TYR A 145 -2.42 -3.47 -10.39
C TYR A 145 -1.40 -2.45 -9.90
N MET A 146 -1.14 -2.44 -8.60
CA MET A 146 -0.27 -1.46 -7.97
C MET A 146 0.41 -2.07 -6.76
N TYR A 147 1.74 -1.99 -6.72
CA TYR A 147 2.49 -2.31 -5.52
C TYR A 147 2.41 -1.14 -4.52
N SER A 148 2.08 -1.43 -3.29
CA SER A 148 2.01 -0.47 -2.20
C SER A 148 3.19 -0.66 -1.27
N GLY A 149 4.19 0.18 -1.41
CA GLY A 149 5.35 0.19 -0.53
C GLY A 149 5.07 0.86 0.80
N ALA A 150 5.94 0.59 1.75
CA ALA A 150 5.94 1.23 3.06
C ALA A 150 7.37 1.36 3.58
N SER A 151 7.55 2.14 4.63
CA SER A 151 8.87 2.41 5.21
C SER A 151 8.82 2.51 6.72
N ILE A 152 9.94 2.18 7.36
CA ILE A 152 10.27 2.67 8.70
C ILE A 152 10.96 4.01 8.50
N THR A 153 10.36 5.07 9.02
CA THR A 153 10.84 6.43 8.84
C THR A 153 10.82 7.22 10.14
N CYS A 154 11.65 8.25 10.24
CA CYS A 154 11.65 9.22 11.33
C CYS A 154 11.98 10.61 10.79
N SER A 155 11.80 11.66 11.61
CA SER A 155 12.27 12.99 11.26
C SER A 155 13.80 13.05 11.25
N GLU A 156 14.34 13.91 10.41
CA GLU A 156 15.79 14.18 10.39
C GLU A 156 16.26 14.72 11.75
N GLU A 157 15.45 15.53 12.42
CA GLU A 157 15.75 16.03 13.77
C GLU A 157 15.95 14.90 14.78
N PHE A 158 15.03 13.93 14.81
CA PHE A 158 15.14 12.76 15.67
C PHE A 158 16.38 11.93 15.32
N TRP A 159 16.62 11.69 14.03
CA TRP A 159 17.80 10.95 13.57
C TRP A 159 19.08 11.61 14.02
N ASN A 160 19.20 12.92 13.85
CA ASN A 160 20.38 13.70 14.21
C ASN A 160 20.58 13.86 15.74
N SER A 161 19.55 13.61 16.54
CA SER A 161 19.67 13.58 18.00
C SER A 161 20.37 12.32 18.53
N MET A 162 20.51 11.28 17.70
CA MET A 162 21.18 10.03 18.05
C MET A 162 22.67 10.10 17.78
N THR A 163 23.46 9.41 18.63
CA THR A 163 24.88 9.13 18.35
C THR A 163 25.02 8.17 17.17
N ALA A 164 26.18 8.13 16.51
CA ALA A 164 26.46 7.23 15.40
C ALA A 164 26.18 5.76 15.74
N ASN A 165 26.51 5.32 16.97
CA ASN A 165 26.23 3.95 17.42
C ASN A 165 24.71 3.68 17.57
N GLN A 166 23.95 4.67 18.03
CA GLN A 166 22.50 4.55 18.12
C GLN A 166 21.84 4.52 16.73
N GLN A 167 22.31 5.37 15.81
CA GLN A 167 21.86 5.36 14.41
C GLN A 167 22.13 4.01 13.75
N ALA A 168 23.32 3.43 13.94
CA ALA A 168 23.69 2.12 13.41
C ALA A 168 22.79 1.01 13.99
N ALA A 169 22.59 1.00 15.30
CA ALA A 169 21.73 0.04 15.96
C ALA A 169 20.25 0.18 15.52
N PHE A 170 19.76 1.41 15.39
CA PHE A 170 18.41 1.67 14.90
C PHE A 170 18.22 1.23 13.45
N LYS A 171 19.20 1.53 12.58
CA LYS A 171 19.20 1.07 11.18
C LYS A 171 19.18 -0.45 11.08
N GLN A 172 20.06 -1.14 11.84
CA GLN A 172 20.09 -2.61 11.85
C GLN A 172 18.74 -3.20 12.30
N ALA A 173 18.19 -2.70 13.40
CA ALA A 173 16.90 -3.17 13.90
C ALA A 173 15.76 -2.91 12.91
N ALA A 174 15.80 -1.76 12.22
CA ALA A 174 14.81 -1.43 11.19
C ALA A 174 14.92 -2.33 9.96
N ASP A 175 16.14 -2.66 9.52
CA ASP A 175 16.37 -3.57 8.39
C ASP A 175 15.86 -4.99 8.72
N GLU A 176 16.20 -5.51 9.90
CA GLU A 176 15.74 -6.82 10.39
C GLU A 176 14.22 -6.86 10.51
N ALA A 177 13.61 -5.82 11.12
CA ALA A 177 12.17 -5.72 11.25
C ALA A 177 11.47 -5.58 9.89
N GLY A 178 12.04 -4.82 8.96
CA GLY A 178 11.52 -4.65 7.62
C GLY A 178 11.54 -5.97 6.82
N ALA A 179 12.64 -6.71 6.90
CA ALA A 179 12.75 -8.01 6.24
C ALA A 179 11.75 -9.02 6.81
N PHE A 180 11.69 -9.15 8.14
CA PHE A 180 10.74 -10.01 8.84
C PHE A 180 9.29 -9.68 8.48
N PHE A 181 8.96 -8.39 8.43
CA PHE A 181 7.63 -7.92 8.10
C PHE A 181 7.23 -8.31 6.67
N ARG A 182 8.12 -8.08 5.68
CA ARG A 182 7.87 -8.45 4.28
C ARG A 182 7.66 -9.96 4.13
N GLU A 183 8.52 -10.78 4.73
CA GLU A 183 8.41 -12.24 4.67
C GLU A 183 7.04 -12.72 5.19
N ASN A 184 6.63 -12.22 6.35
CA ASN A 184 5.36 -12.63 6.97
C ASN A 184 4.13 -12.12 6.19
N MET A 185 4.17 -10.89 5.67
CA MET A 185 3.06 -10.36 4.87
C MET A 185 2.87 -11.13 3.58
N ARG A 186 3.95 -11.45 2.88
CA ARG A 186 3.91 -12.22 1.63
C ARG A 186 3.43 -13.64 1.87
N ALA A 187 3.88 -14.29 2.95
CA ALA A 187 3.42 -15.62 3.33
C ALA A 187 1.91 -15.64 3.66
N ASP A 188 1.43 -14.67 4.46
CA ASP A 188 0.00 -14.54 4.81
C ASP A 188 -0.86 -14.23 3.57
N GLU A 189 -0.36 -13.40 2.65
CA GLU A 189 -1.05 -13.10 1.39
C GLU A 189 -1.14 -14.32 0.48
N GLN A 190 -0.07 -15.10 0.35
CA GLN A 190 -0.04 -16.31 -0.46
C GLN A 190 -0.98 -17.39 0.07
N ASP A 191 -0.99 -17.61 1.39
CA ASP A 191 -1.91 -18.54 2.05
C ASP A 191 -3.38 -18.16 1.75
N ARG A 192 -3.72 -16.88 1.79
CA ARG A 192 -5.07 -16.37 1.54
C ARG A 192 -5.48 -16.43 0.08
N LYS A 193 -4.56 -16.20 -0.87
CA LYS A 193 -4.82 -16.38 -2.30
C LYS A 193 -5.22 -17.81 -2.64
N SER A 194 -4.82 -18.78 -1.83
CA SER A 194 -5.20 -20.19 -2.00
C SER A 194 -6.61 -20.54 -1.52
N VAL A 195 -7.27 -19.65 -0.78
CA VAL A 195 -8.59 -19.89 -0.12
C VAL A 195 -9.71 -19.06 -0.76
N VAL A 196 -9.40 -18.17 -1.71
CA VAL A 196 -10.36 -17.25 -2.36
C VAL A 196 -10.77 -17.72 -3.75
#